data_a27fa6f2542b96b960da3df1ac00a5d7
#
_entry.id   a27fa6f2542b96b960da3df1ac00a5d7
#
_cell.length_a   1.000
_cell.length_b   1.000
_cell.length_c   1.000
_cell.angle_alpha   90.00
_cell.angle_beta   90.00
_cell.angle_gamma   90.00
#
_symmetry.space_group_name_H-M   'P 1'
#
loop_
_entity.id
_entity.type
_entity.pdbx_description
1 polymer ?
#
loop_
_entity_poly.entity_id
_entity_poly.type
_entity_poly.pdbx_seq_one_letter_code
_entity_poly.pdbx_strand_id
1 'polypeptide(L)'
;MGQERLSEIVIMVERNLGFEAEHHQRALNGLPHTRFRIDRNANRYGILTTEDIKYGMMTLFNNMLRDQRVCFYDPLLSEDPPAARRRIQEQMKVYSFQFKQPANCFGKQRVALCGKVGGMKDDVVIALQLAVYFSARKDLYE
;
A
#
# COMPACT_ATOMS: atom_id res chain seq x y z
N MET A 1 5.50 -13.23 30.16
CA MET A 1 5.05 -13.04 28.76
C MET A 1 6.27 -12.78 27.91
N GLY A 2 6.58 -13.69 27.00
CA GLY A 2 7.71 -13.51 26.10
C GLY A 2 7.44 -12.33 25.17
N GLN A 3 8.35 -11.36 25.13
CA GLN A 3 8.42 -10.41 24.03
C GLN A 3 8.65 -11.23 22.76
N GLU A 4 7.65 -11.36 21.91
CA GLU A 4 7.86 -11.80 20.54
C GLU A 4 8.81 -10.80 19.88
N ARG A 5 10.05 -11.18 19.73
CA ARG A 5 11.02 -10.38 18.98
C ARG A 5 10.59 -10.41 17.53
N LEU A 6 10.29 -9.24 16.98
CA LEU A 6 10.16 -9.06 15.54
C LEU A 6 11.41 -9.66 14.87
N SER A 7 11.23 -10.76 14.16
CA SER A 7 12.34 -11.45 13.51
C SER A 7 12.82 -10.71 12.26
N GLU A 8 11.92 -10.02 11.58
CA GLU A 8 12.22 -9.31 10.34
C GLU A 8 11.21 -8.18 10.07
N ILE A 9 11.71 -7.07 9.56
CA ILE A 9 10.90 -5.96 9.00
C ILE A 9 11.00 -6.05 7.48
N VAL A 10 9.86 -6.25 6.82
CA VAL A 10 9.80 -6.32 5.36
C VAL A 10 9.18 -5.03 4.84
N ILE A 11 9.90 -4.36 3.95
CA ILE A 11 9.48 -3.10 3.34
C ILE A 11 9.11 -3.33 1.88
N MET A 12 7.90 -2.92 1.51
CA MET A 12 7.43 -2.86 0.14
C MET A 12 7.19 -1.41 -0.24
N VAL A 13 7.80 -0.95 -1.31
CA VAL A 13 7.71 0.42 -1.81
C VAL A 13 6.89 0.45 -3.10
N GLU A 14 6.00 1.42 -3.23
CA GLU A 14 5.34 1.71 -4.49
C GLU A 14 6.33 2.36 -5.47
N ARG A 15 6.43 1.81 -6.68
CA ARG A 15 7.42 2.19 -7.68
C ARG A 15 6.73 2.79 -8.91
N ASN A 16 6.15 3.98 -8.77
CA ASN A 16 5.37 4.59 -9.85
C ASN A 16 6.16 5.55 -10.73
N LEU A 17 7.18 6.21 -10.19
CA LEU A 17 7.85 7.33 -10.83
C LEU A 17 9.34 7.07 -11.15
N GLY A 18 9.80 5.82 -11.09
CA GLY A 18 11.18 5.54 -11.49
C GLY A 18 12.00 4.77 -10.45
N PHE A 19 12.97 5.43 -9.79
CA PHE A 19 13.96 4.77 -8.93
C PHE A 19 13.76 5.01 -7.43
N GLU A 20 12.55 5.39 -7.00
CA GLU A 20 12.28 5.67 -5.59
C GLU A 20 12.54 4.47 -4.67
N ALA A 21 12.16 3.28 -5.12
CA ALA A 21 12.35 2.06 -4.33
C ALA A 21 13.84 1.77 -4.12
N GLU A 22 14.67 1.95 -5.13
CA GLU A 22 16.12 1.80 -5.05
C GLU A 22 16.75 2.89 -4.20
N HIS A 23 16.23 4.12 -4.27
CA HIS A 23 16.70 5.23 -3.43
C HIS A 23 16.41 4.94 -1.95
N HIS A 24 15.21 4.54 -1.61
CA HIS A 24 14.86 4.18 -0.23
C HIS A 24 15.65 2.96 0.26
N GLN A 25 15.85 1.96 -0.59
CA GLN A 25 16.65 0.81 -0.25
C GLN A 25 18.09 1.20 0.11
N ARG A 26 18.72 2.09 -0.66
CA ARG A 26 20.07 2.58 -0.37
C ARG A 26 20.13 3.40 0.91
N ALA A 27 19.15 4.28 1.14
CA ALA A 27 19.09 5.13 2.33
C ALA A 27 18.91 4.34 3.62
N LEU A 28 18.16 3.22 3.57
CA LEU A 28 17.84 2.38 4.71
C LEU A 28 18.68 1.09 4.74
N ASN A 29 19.65 0.95 3.83
CA ASN A 29 20.54 -0.19 3.81
C ASN A 29 21.40 -0.19 5.08
N GLY A 30 21.38 -1.27 5.81
CA GLY A 30 22.10 -1.39 7.09
C GLY A 30 21.22 -1.27 8.34
N LEU A 31 19.94 -0.95 8.20
CA LEU A 31 19.02 -1.13 9.33
C LEU A 31 18.91 -2.61 9.69
N PRO A 32 19.08 -2.96 10.97
CA PRO A 32 19.05 -4.35 11.40
C PRO A 32 17.68 -4.98 11.14
N HIS A 33 17.68 -6.24 10.76
CA HIS A 33 16.47 -7.04 10.54
C HIS A 33 15.50 -6.46 9.47
N THR A 34 16.01 -5.65 8.55
CA THR A 34 15.19 -4.99 7.53
C THR A 34 15.52 -5.53 6.15
N ARG A 35 14.48 -5.84 5.39
CA ARG A 35 14.58 -6.31 4.01
C ARG A 35 13.59 -5.59 3.11
N PHE A 36 14.06 -5.18 1.94
CA PHE A 36 13.20 -4.66 0.87
C PHE A 36 12.73 -5.78 -0.04
N ARG A 37 11.47 -5.75 -0.40
CA ARG A 37 10.90 -6.71 -1.34
C ARG A 37 11.29 -6.40 -2.78
N ILE A 38 11.55 -7.46 -3.53
CA ILE A 38 11.87 -7.44 -4.94
C ILE A 38 10.69 -8.00 -5.73
N ASP A 39 10.24 -7.27 -6.74
CA ASP A 39 9.33 -7.77 -7.75
C ASP A 39 10.11 -8.75 -8.64
N ARG A 40 9.75 -10.02 -8.57
CA ARG A 40 10.44 -11.10 -9.30
C ARG A 40 10.35 -10.94 -10.82
N ASN A 41 9.21 -10.44 -11.30
CA ASN A 41 9.00 -10.27 -12.74
C ASN A 41 9.84 -9.14 -13.32
N ALA A 42 9.96 -8.04 -12.58
CA ALA A 42 10.75 -6.88 -13.00
C ALA A 42 12.21 -6.94 -12.55
N ASN A 43 12.55 -7.85 -11.63
CA ASN A 43 13.85 -7.92 -10.95
C ASN A 43 14.29 -6.57 -10.38
N ARG A 44 13.34 -5.87 -9.74
CA ARG A 44 13.55 -4.55 -9.16
C ARG A 44 12.90 -4.45 -7.78
N TYR A 45 13.44 -3.58 -6.93
CA TYR A 45 12.82 -3.24 -5.65
C TYR A 45 11.47 -2.56 -5.87
N GLY A 46 10.53 -2.89 -5.00
CA GLY A 46 9.20 -2.30 -4.99
C GLY A 46 8.27 -2.83 -6.07
N ILE A 47 7.09 -2.26 -6.14
CA ILE A 47 6.03 -2.67 -7.05
C ILE A 47 5.50 -1.52 -7.88
N LEU A 48 5.21 -1.78 -9.14
CA LEU A 48 4.42 -0.90 -9.99
C LEU A 48 2.94 -1.17 -9.75
N THR A 49 2.22 -0.21 -9.19
CA THR A 49 0.78 -0.32 -8.92
C THR A 49 -0.03 0.05 -10.17
N THR A 50 -0.30 -0.95 -10.99
CA THR A 50 -1.25 -0.83 -12.10
C THR A 50 -2.70 -0.80 -11.57
N GLU A 51 -3.66 -0.42 -12.40
CA GLU A 51 -5.07 -0.42 -12.01
C GLU A 51 -5.57 -1.84 -11.62
N ASP A 52 -5.09 -2.88 -12.30
CA ASP A 52 -5.42 -4.27 -11.96
C ASP A 52 -4.88 -4.67 -10.58
N ILE A 53 -3.65 -4.27 -10.27
CA ILE A 53 -3.05 -4.51 -8.95
C ILE A 53 -3.80 -3.73 -7.88
N LYS A 54 -4.15 -2.48 -8.11
CA LYS A 54 -4.97 -1.67 -7.18
C LYS A 54 -6.32 -2.31 -6.92
N TYR A 55 -6.98 -2.81 -7.96
CA TYR A 55 -8.24 -3.55 -7.81
C TYR A 55 -8.07 -4.80 -6.97
N GLY A 56 -7.04 -5.59 -7.22
CA GLY A 56 -6.72 -6.79 -6.44
C GLY A 56 -6.40 -6.48 -4.98
N MET A 57 -5.63 -5.43 -4.72
CA MET A 57 -5.31 -4.96 -3.36
C MET A 57 -6.57 -4.53 -2.61
N MET A 58 -7.42 -3.73 -3.24
CA MET A 58 -8.68 -3.27 -2.64
C MET A 58 -9.60 -4.44 -2.33
N THR A 59 -9.77 -5.37 -3.26
CA THR A 59 -10.66 -6.53 -3.09
C THR A 59 -10.20 -7.41 -1.94
N LEU A 60 -8.90 -7.72 -1.88
CA LEU A 60 -8.33 -8.51 -0.79
C LEU A 60 -8.48 -7.79 0.56
N PHE A 61 -8.13 -6.51 0.60
CA PHE A 61 -8.21 -5.72 1.83
C PHE A 61 -9.65 -5.64 2.37
N ASN A 62 -10.62 -5.36 1.50
CA ASN A 62 -12.03 -5.30 1.89
C ASN A 62 -12.55 -6.66 2.39
N ASN A 63 -12.16 -7.76 1.73
CA ASN A 63 -12.53 -9.10 2.18
C ASN A 63 -11.94 -9.39 3.56
N MET A 64 -10.67 -9.07 3.78
CA MET A 64 -10.02 -9.29 5.07
C MET A 64 -10.59 -8.41 6.19
N LEU A 65 -10.99 -7.17 5.89
CA LEU A 65 -11.72 -6.32 6.84
C LEU A 65 -13.08 -6.92 7.22
N ARG A 66 -13.85 -7.34 6.22
CA ARG A 66 -15.16 -7.99 6.44
C ARG A 66 -15.03 -9.25 7.28
N ASP A 67 -13.99 -10.04 7.04
CA ASP A 67 -13.72 -11.28 7.75
C ASP A 67 -13.04 -11.06 9.11
N GLN A 68 -12.86 -9.79 9.54
CA GLN A 68 -12.21 -9.40 10.80
C GLN A 68 -10.76 -9.92 10.93
N ARG A 69 -10.04 -10.03 9.84
CA ARG A 69 -8.67 -10.53 9.77
C ARG A 69 -7.61 -9.43 9.80
N VAL A 70 -8.03 -8.16 9.84
CA VAL A 70 -7.14 -6.99 9.94
C VAL A 70 -7.33 -6.36 11.30
N CYS A 71 -6.25 -6.24 12.05
CA CYS A 71 -6.21 -5.56 13.34
C CYS A 71 -5.21 -4.40 13.29
N PHE A 72 -5.58 -3.28 13.89
CA PHE A 72 -4.67 -2.16 14.08
C PHE A 72 -4.11 -2.22 15.50
N TYR A 73 -2.80 -2.31 15.60
CA TYR A 73 -2.12 -2.30 16.89
C TYR A 73 -1.74 -0.85 17.25
N ASP A 74 -2.47 -0.27 18.18
CA ASP A 74 -2.37 1.15 18.52
C ASP A 74 -0.96 1.68 18.78
N PRO A 75 -0.09 0.98 19.53
CA PRO A 75 1.27 1.46 19.77
C PRO A 75 2.13 1.62 18.50
N LEU A 76 1.74 0.97 17.40
CA LEU A 76 2.45 1.07 16.12
C LEU A 76 1.85 2.12 15.17
N LEU A 77 0.67 2.66 15.46
CA LEU A 77 0.02 3.62 14.57
C LEU A 77 0.67 5.00 14.61
N SER A 78 0.94 5.52 15.78
CA SER A 78 1.58 6.82 16.00
C SER A 78 1.62 7.13 17.50
N GLU A 79 2.19 8.29 17.86
CA GLU A 79 2.08 8.85 19.23
C GLU A 79 0.64 9.25 19.60
N ASP A 80 -0.22 9.47 18.57
CA ASP A 80 -1.65 9.74 18.74
C ASP A 80 -2.49 8.72 17.95
N PRO A 81 -2.75 7.51 18.51
CA PRO A 81 -3.51 6.46 17.84
C PRO A 81 -4.93 6.87 17.42
N PRO A 82 -5.73 7.62 18.21
CA PRO A 82 -7.04 8.09 17.78
C PRO A 82 -7.01 8.95 16.50
N ALA A 83 -6.05 9.86 16.40
CA ALA A 83 -5.89 10.70 15.20
C ALA A 83 -5.47 9.88 13.98
N ALA A 84 -4.57 8.91 14.16
CA ALA A 84 -4.15 8.00 13.09
C ALA A 84 -5.32 7.15 12.57
N ARG A 85 -6.13 6.56 13.45
CA ARG A 85 -7.33 5.82 13.09
C ARG A 85 -8.34 6.66 12.33
N ARG A 86 -8.57 7.89 12.76
CA ARG A 86 -9.47 8.84 12.08
C ARG A 86 -9.00 9.12 10.68
N ARG A 87 -7.71 9.38 10.48
CA ARG A 87 -7.12 9.59 9.15
C ARG A 87 -7.31 8.39 8.24
N ILE A 88 -7.08 7.17 8.73
CA ILE A 88 -7.33 5.94 8.00
C ILE A 88 -8.79 5.85 7.55
N GLN A 89 -9.73 6.05 8.48
CA GLN A 89 -11.16 5.98 8.20
C GLN A 89 -11.61 7.03 7.19
N GLU A 90 -11.11 8.24 7.29
CA GLU A 90 -11.43 9.33 6.34
C GLU A 90 -10.95 9.00 4.93
N GLN A 91 -9.72 8.51 4.79
CA GLN A 91 -9.19 8.10 3.49
C GLN A 91 -9.95 6.89 2.91
N MET A 92 -10.30 5.91 3.75
CA MET A 92 -11.08 4.75 3.29
C MET A 92 -12.47 5.13 2.78
N LYS A 93 -13.13 6.13 3.38
CA LYS A 93 -14.45 6.60 2.95
C LYS A 93 -14.46 7.21 1.56
N VAL A 94 -13.37 7.85 1.17
CA VAL A 94 -13.27 8.54 -0.13
C VAL A 94 -12.57 7.71 -1.21
N TYR A 95 -11.96 6.58 -0.83
CA TYR A 95 -11.30 5.69 -1.78
C TYR A 95 -12.32 4.89 -2.58
N SER A 96 -12.51 5.27 -3.84
CA SER A 96 -13.57 4.73 -4.69
C SER A 96 -13.17 4.71 -6.17
N PHE A 97 -14.01 4.05 -6.97
CA PHE A 97 -13.89 4.12 -8.42
C PHE A 97 -14.28 5.52 -8.91
N GLN A 98 -13.48 6.08 -9.79
CA GLN A 98 -13.73 7.37 -10.43
C GLN A 98 -13.56 7.27 -11.93
N PHE A 99 -14.43 7.99 -12.65
CA PHE A 99 -14.30 8.14 -14.09
C PHE A 99 -13.24 9.20 -14.39
N LYS A 100 -12.18 8.80 -15.07
CA LYS A 100 -11.15 9.72 -15.56
C LYS A 100 -11.41 10.08 -17.00
N GLN A 101 -11.49 11.37 -17.26
CA GLN A 101 -11.61 11.88 -18.63
C GLN A 101 -10.32 11.61 -19.40
N PRO A 102 -10.42 11.30 -20.70
CA PRO A 102 -9.25 11.15 -21.55
C PRO A 102 -8.52 12.49 -21.73
N ALA A 103 -7.22 12.42 -21.97
CA ALA A 103 -6.39 13.59 -22.21
C ALA A 103 -6.77 14.35 -23.52
N ASN A 104 -7.48 13.68 -24.43
CA ASN A 104 -7.99 14.25 -25.67
C ASN A 104 -9.41 13.75 -25.93
N CYS A 105 -10.15 14.44 -26.82
CA CYS A 105 -11.53 14.13 -27.16
C CYS A 105 -11.74 12.78 -27.84
N PHE A 106 -10.70 12.15 -28.34
CA PHE A 106 -10.74 10.83 -28.98
C PHE A 106 -10.38 9.68 -28.04
N GLY A 107 -9.89 9.98 -26.82
CA GLY A 107 -9.55 8.97 -25.83
C GLY A 107 -10.80 8.36 -25.19
N LYS A 108 -10.69 7.09 -24.77
CA LYS A 108 -11.75 6.42 -24.02
C LYS A 108 -11.72 6.85 -22.55
N GLN A 109 -12.91 7.10 -21.99
CA GLN A 109 -13.06 7.29 -20.56
C GLN A 109 -12.61 6.04 -19.81
N ARG A 110 -11.84 6.23 -18.73
CA ARG A 110 -11.34 5.14 -17.90
C ARG A 110 -11.94 5.24 -16.49
N VAL A 111 -12.13 4.08 -15.88
CA VAL A 111 -12.46 3.97 -14.47
C VAL A 111 -11.16 3.68 -13.71
N ALA A 112 -10.88 4.45 -12.68
CA ALA A 112 -9.71 4.25 -11.83
C ALA A 112 -10.08 4.29 -10.35
N LEU A 113 -9.40 3.49 -9.54
CA LEU A 113 -9.48 3.57 -8.08
C LEU A 113 -8.66 4.77 -7.60
N CYS A 114 -9.31 5.65 -6.87
CA CYS A 114 -8.66 6.85 -6.38
C CYS A 114 -9.37 7.38 -5.12
N GLY A 115 -8.59 7.86 -4.16
CA GLY A 115 -9.07 8.58 -2.99
C GLY A 115 -8.76 10.08 -3.03
N LYS A 116 -8.22 10.57 -4.13
CA LYS A 116 -7.82 11.98 -4.29
C LYS A 116 -8.99 12.85 -4.74
N VAL A 117 -9.98 13.00 -3.88
CA VAL A 117 -11.19 13.82 -4.12
C VAL A 117 -11.13 15.04 -3.22
N GLY A 118 -11.36 16.24 -3.80
CA GLY A 118 -11.45 17.47 -3.01
C GLY A 118 -10.22 17.78 -2.16
N GLY A 119 -9.01 17.48 -2.65
CA GLY A 119 -7.76 17.68 -1.92
C GLY A 119 -7.42 16.59 -0.91
N MET A 120 -8.26 15.56 -0.77
CA MET A 120 -7.97 14.38 0.06
C MET A 120 -6.83 13.55 -0.54
N LYS A 121 -6.12 12.84 0.33
CA LYS A 121 -5.03 11.92 -0.05
C LYS A 121 -5.46 10.48 0.19
N ASP A 122 -4.85 9.55 -0.54
CA ASP A 122 -5.08 8.11 -0.41
C ASP A 122 -3.83 7.32 0.00
N ASP A 123 -2.77 8.02 0.37
CA ASP A 123 -1.45 7.43 0.64
C ASP A 123 -1.50 6.37 1.75
N VAL A 124 -2.25 6.62 2.82
CA VAL A 124 -2.37 5.68 3.96
C VAL A 124 -3.17 4.44 3.56
N VAL A 125 -4.25 4.60 2.80
CA VAL A 125 -5.06 3.47 2.31
C VAL A 125 -4.23 2.60 1.38
N ILE A 126 -3.49 3.20 0.46
CA ILE A 126 -2.59 2.46 -0.44
C ILE A 126 -1.52 1.72 0.35
N ALA A 127 -0.89 2.35 1.34
CA ALA A 127 0.13 1.71 2.18
C ALA A 127 -0.43 0.50 2.95
N LEU A 128 -1.64 0.61 3.51
CA LEU A 128 -2.31 -0.49 4.20
C LEU A 128 -2.65 -1.64 3.25
N GLN A 129 -3.19 -1.31 2.08
CA GLN A 129 -3.51 -2.30 1.05
C GLN A 129 -2.25 -3.02 0.54
N LEU A 130 -1.14 -2.30 0.35
CA LEU A 130 0.15 -2.88 0.01
C LEU A 130 0.61 -3.87 1.07
N ALA A 131 0.60 -3.49 2.33
CA ALA A 131 1.03 -4.35 3.43
C ALA A 131 0.23 -5.66 3.47
N VAL A 132 -1.09 -5.58 3.35
CA VAL A 132 -1.98 -6.75 3.36
C VAL A 132 -1.78 -7.61 2.11
N TYR A 133 -1.75 -7.01 0.94
CA TYR A 133 -1.62 -7.72 -0.33
C TYR A 133 -0.31 -8.52 -0.41
N PHE A 134 0.81 -7.90 -0.03
CA PHE A 134 2.11 -8.57 -0.10
C PHE A 134 2.34 -9.59 1.01
N SER A 135 1.68 -9.45 2.14
CA SER A 135 1.70 -10.51 3.15
C SER A 135 0.99 -11.79 2.67
N ALA A 136 -0.02 -11.64 1.81
CA ALA A 136 -0.77 -12.75 1.22
C ALA A 136 -0.15 -13.31 -0.08
N ARG A 137 0.62 -12.50 -0.81
CA ARG A 137 1.18 -12.86 -2.14
C ARG A 137 2.70 -13.06 -2.07
N LYS A 138 3.15 -13.89 -1.15
CA LYS A 138 4.57 -14.27 -1.03
C LYS A 138 5.13 -15.01 -2.24
N ASP A 139 4.25 -15.55 -3.07
CA ASP A 139 4.60 -16.26 -4.30
C ASP A 139 5.18 -15.35 -5.39
N LEU A 140 4.79 -14.08 -5.43
CA LEU A 140 5.21 -13.12 -6.45
C LEU A 140 6.41 -12.25 -6.08
N TYR A 141 6.73 -12.14 -4.78
CA TYR A 141 7.72 -11.19 -4.27
C TYR A 141 8.66 -11.85 -3.27
N GLU A 142 9.91 -11.56 -3.41
CA GLU A 142 10.96 -11.97 -2.48
C GLU A 142 11.16 -11.02 -1.32
#